data_2a7cd64b06dd19c50d87e38ea9c1e016
#
_entry.id   2a7cd64b06dd19c50d87e38ea9c1e016
#
_cell.length_a   1.000
_cell.length_b   1.000
_cell.length_c   1.000
_cell.angle_alpha   90.00
_cell.angle_beta   90.00
_cell.angle_gamma   90.00
#
_symmetry.space_group_name_H-M   'P 1'
#
loop_
_entity.id
_entity.type
_entity.pdbx_description
1 polymer ?
#
loop_
_entity_poly.entity_id
_entity_poly.type
_entity_poly.pdbx_seq_one_letter_code
_entity_poly.pdbx_strand_id
1 'polypeptide(L)'
;MYQHIKVPATGEKIRVKPDYSLDVPDQPIIPFIEGDGTGVDITPVMKAVVDAAVARVYGGRRKISWMEVYAGEKSVRVYGDNVWLPEETLHAVRDYVVSIKGPLTTPVGGGIRSINVALRQQLDLYVCLRPVRWYTGVPSPLREPHKTDMVIFRENSEDIYAGIEWDATSPEARKVIDFLQREMKVTAIRFPETSGIGIKPVSREGTERLMRKAVQYAIDNGRKSVTIVHKGNIMKFTEGAFKNWAYALCQREFGAELLDGGPWMKLPNGIVIKDVIADAFLQQILLRPEEYDVIATMNLNGDYISDALAAQVGGIGIAPGANLSDSVGMFEATHGTAPKYAGKDYVNPGSMILSAEMMLRHMGWVEAADAIVKAMEKTIAAKTVTYDFARLMPGSTQLSCSGFGQALIQHL
;
A
#
# COMPACT_ATOMS: atom_id res chain seq x y z
N MET A 1 16.01 20.02 15.67
CA MET A 1 14.82 20.93 15.76
C MET A 1 14.34 21.13 14.34
N TYR A 2 13.05 20.94 14.07
CA TYR A 2 12.51 21.12 12.72
C TYR A 2 12.44 22.61 12.37
N GLN A 3 12.62 22.93 11.10
CA GLN A 3 12.60 24.32 10.61
C GLN A 3 11.17 24.81 10.32
N HIS A 4 10.37 23.96 9.67
CA HIS A 4 9.01 24.31 9.24
C HIS A 4 7.94 23.43 9.88
N ILE A 5 8.29 22.22 10.35
CA ILE A 5 7.35 21.31 11.01
C ILE A 5 7.08 21.80 12.42
N LYS A 6 5.79 21.95 12.76
CA LYS A 6 5.34 22.34 14.10
C LYS A 6 4.93 21.08 14.86
N VAL A 7 5.73 20.72 15.86
CA VAL A 7 5.39 19.63 16.78
C VAL A 7 4.22 20.08 17.65
N PRO A 8 3.15 19.26 17.80
CA PRO A 8 2.04 19.55 18.71
C PRO A 8 2.53 19.78 20.14
N ALA A 9 1.91 20.73 20.86
CA ALA A 9 2.23 21.05 22.24
C ALA A 9 1.91 19.89 23.21
N THR A 10 1.03 18.98 22.81
CA THR A 10 0.60 17.82 23.59
C THR A 10 0.73 16.56 22.77
N GLY A 11 0.91 15.44 23.47
CA GLY A 11 1.10 14.12 22.85
C GLY A 11 2.54 13.63 22.99
N GLU A 12 2.72 12.35 22.71
CA GLU A 12 3.98 11.64 22.89
C GLU A 12 4.34 10.85 21.62
N LYS A 13 5.62 10.52 21.46
CA LYS A 13 6.08 9.63 20.37
C LYS A 13 5.70 8.19 20.65
N ILE A 14 5.27 7.48 19.61
CA ILE A 14 5.22 6.02 19.62
C ILE A 14 6.66 5.50 19.70
N ARG A 15 6.88 4.44 20.46
CA ARG A 15 8.18 3.78 20.62
C ARG A 15 8.16 2.38 20.03
N VAL A 16 9.26 1.96 19.44
CA VAL A 16 9.44 0.59 18.95
C VAL A 16 10.21 -0.19 20.01
N LYS A 17 9.66 -1.33 20.44
CA LYS A 17 10.33 -2.24 21.38
C LYS A 17 11.35 -3.13 20.65
N PRO A 18 12.24 -3.81 21.38
CA PRO A 18 13.25 -4.69 20.77
C PRO A 18 12.68 -5.84 19.91
N ASP A 19 11.44 -6.24 20.17
CA ASP A 19 10.69 -7.24 19.39
C ASP A 19 9.90 -6.65 18.21
N TYR A 20 10.14 -5.36 17.91
CA TYR A 20 9.43 -4.56 16.89
C TYR A 20 7.94 -4.30 17.18
N SER A 21 7.41 -4.71 18.33
CA SER A 21 6.09 -4.29 18.76
C SER A 21 6.07 -2.80 19.14
N LEU A 22 4.90 -2.16 19.02
CA LEU A 22 4.75 -0.74 19.32
C LEU A 22 4.34 -0.52 20.80
N ASP A 23 4.94 0.48 21.42
CA ASP A 23 4.46 1.07 22.66
C ASP A 23 3.75 2.38 22.31
N VAL A 24 2.42 2.33 22.29
CA VAL A 24 1.57 3.42 21.81
C VAL A 24 0.97 4.15 23.02
N PRO A 25 1.29 5.44 23.22
CA PRO A 25 0.71 6.24 24.31
C PRO A 25 -0.78 6.54 24.04
N ASP A 26 -1.51 6.95 25.07
CA ASP A 26 -2.92 7.33 24.92
C ASP A 26 -3.12 8.58 24.03
N GLN A 27 -2.08 9.39 23.87
CA GLN A 27 -2.08 10.55 22.96
C GLN A 27 -0.83 10.54 22.05
N PRO A 28 -0.79 9.66 21.04
CA PRO A 28 0.34 9.62 20.11
C PRO A 28 0.36 10.84 19.19
N ILE A 29 1.56 11.33 18.88
CA ILE A 29 1.78 12.31 17.81
C ILE A 29 1.93 11.53 16.51
N ILE A 30 1.04 11.81 15.54
CA ILE A 30 1.04 11.13 14.24
C ILE A 30 1.36 12.16 13.13
N PRO A 31 2.52 12.05 12.47
CA PRO A 31 2.80 12.81 11.27
C PRO A 31 1.78 12.50 10.17
N PHE A 32 1.31 13.55 9.49
CA PHE A 32 0.51 13.38 8.29
C PHE A 32 0.97 14.29 7.17
N ILE A 33 0.90 13.81 5.94
CA ILE A 33 1.04 14.59 4.71
C ILE A 33 -0.35 14.78 4.14
N GLU A 34 -0.80 16.03 3.99
CA GLU A 34 -2.12 16.34 3.42
C GLU A 34 -2.31 15.73 2.03
N GLY A 35 -1.26 15.78 1.22
CA GLY A 35 -1.26 15.30 -0.16
C GLY A 35 -1.59 16.40 -1.16
N ASP A 36 -1.44 16.05 -2.44
CA ASP A 36 -1.70 16.91 -3.59
C ASP A 36 -3.08 16.61 -4.20
N GLY A 37 -3.55 17.49 -5.05
CA GLY A 37 -4.82 17.30 -5.74
C GLY A 37 -5.98 17.10 -4.76
N THR A 38 -6.65 15.97 -4.83
CA THR A 38 -7.78 15.64 -3.94
C THR A 38 -7.37 15.40 -2.48
N GLY A 39 -6.07 15.38 -2.16
CA GLY A 39 -5.57 15.30 -0.80
C GLY A 39 -6.14 16.38 0.12
N VAL A 40 -6.33 17.59 -0.39
CA VAL A 40 -6.93 18.72 0.35
C VAL A 40 -8.38 18.47 0.78
N ASP A 41 -9.11 17.62 0.06
CA ASP A 41 -10.49 17.26 0.37
C ASP A 41 -10.56 16.06 1.32
N ILE A 42 -9.83 14.97 0.99
CA ILE A 42 -9.98 13.68 1.68
C ILE A 42 -9.26 13.60 3.03
N THR A 43 -8.12 14.30 3.20
CA THR A 43 -7.33 14.23 4.43
C THR A 43 -8.02 14.88 5.63
N PRO A 44 -8.64 16.06 5.52
CA PRO A 44 -9.46 16.63 6.61
C PRO A 44 -10.63 15.73 7.00
N VAL A 45 -11.30 15.12 6.01
CA VAL A 45 -12.43 14.21 6.25
C VAL A 45 -11.97 12.95 6.99
N MET A 46 -10.87 12.36 6.57
CA MET A 46 -10.27 11.21 7.27
C MET A 46 -9.96 11.55 8.73
N LYS A 47 -9.30 12.69 9.00
CA LYS A 47 -8.98 13.10 10.38
C LYS A 47 -10.25 13.25 11.23
N ALA A 48 -11.30 13.88 10.71
CA ALA A 48 -12.56 14.06 11.40
C ALA A 48 -13.23 12.72 11.78
N VAL A 49 -13.24 11.75 10.84
CA VAL A 49 -13.80 10.42 11.08
C VAL A 49 -12.98 9.65 12.12
N VAL A 50 -11.65 9.67 12.01
CA VAL A 50 -10.75 9.00 12.97
C VAL A 50 -10.89 9.60 14.36
N ASP A 51 -10.87 10.93 14.50
CA ASP A 51 -10.99 11.61 15.78
C ASP A 51 -12.34 11.31 16.44
N ALA A 52 -13.43 11.28 15.67
CA ALA A 52 -14.76 10.94 16.16
C ALA A 52 -14.82 9.47 16.63
N ALA A 53 -14.26 8.54 15.86
CA ALA A 53 -14.23 7.11 16.22
C ALA A 53 -13.43 6.88 17.52
N VAL A 54 -12.24 7.47 17.61
CA VAL A 54 -11.37 7.36 18.80
C VAL A 54 -12.07 7.97 20.03
N ALA A 55 -12.62 9.17 19.90
CA ALA A 55 -13.31 9.83 21.01
C ALA A 55 -14.52 9.02 21.50
N ARG A 56 -15.32 8.47 20.58
CA ARG A 56 -16.51 7.70 20.91
C ARG A 56 -16.19 6.37 21.57
N VAL A 57 -15.22 5.64 21.03
CA VAL A 57 -14.86 4.30 21.52
C VAL A 57 -14.14 4.36 22.87
N TYR A 58 -13.24 5.31 23.04
CA TYR A 58 -12.41 5.39 24.25
C TYR A 58 -12.88 6.44 25.26
N GLY A 59 -14.03 7.09 25.03
CA GLY A 59 -14.60 8.04 25.98
C GLY A 59 -13.70 9.24 26.28
N GLY A 60 -12.91 9.68 25.31
CA GLY A 60 -11.96 10.80 25.43
C GLY A 60 -10.64 10.47 26.14
N ARG A 61 -10.43 9.23 26.58
CA ARG A 61 -9.15 8.80 27.20
C ARG A 61 -8.03 8.76 26.19
N ARG A 62 -8.34 8.41 24.94
CA ARG A 62 -7.37 8.38 23.83
C ARG A 62 -7.67 9.49 22.84
N LYS A 63 -6.60 10.05 22.24
CA LYS A 63 -6.70 11.14 21.29
C LYS A 63 -5.46 11.13 20.39
N ILE A 64 -5.59 11.47 19.11
CA ILE A 64 -4.43 11.65 18.22
C ILE A 64 -4.01 13.13 18.22
N SER A 65 -2.70 13.37 18.35
CA SER A 65 -2.07 14.67 18.10
C SER A 65 -1.51 14.68 16.66
N TRP A 66 -2.26 15.26 15.75
CA TRP A 66 -1.85 15.35 14.35
C TRP A 66 -0.71 16.35 14.14
N MET A 67 0.36 15.93 13.48
CA MET A 67 1.53 16.75 13.13
C MET A 67 1.67 16.82 11.62
N GLU A 68 1.44 18.00 11.05
CA GLU A 68 1.61 18.15 9.60
C GLU A 68 3.09 18.14 9.23
N VAL A 69 3.43 17.30 8.25
CA VAL A 69 4.72 17.22 7.58
C VAL A 69 4.51 17.37 6.08
N TYR A 70 5.52 17.76 5.35
CA TYR A 70 5.32 18.25 4.00
C TYR A 70 5.99 17.38 2.95
N ALA A 71 5.28 17.09 1.88
CA ALA A 71 5.79 16.52 0.64
C ALA A 71 4.91 16.97 -0.52
N GLY A 72 5.38 16.83 -1.76
CA GLY A 72 4.65 17.23 -2.95
C GLY A 72 4.57 18.73 -3.17
N GLU A 73 3.50 19.19 -3.78
CA GLU A 73 3.29 20.60 -4.13
C GLU A 73 3.26 21.53 -2.92
N LYS A 74 2.70 21.07 -1.80
CA LYS A 74 2.68 21.85 -0.56
C LYS A 74 4.09 22.05 0.01
N SER A 75 4.97 21.09 -0.15
CA SER A 75 6.37 21.21 0.24
C SER A 75 7.08 22.32 -0.53
N VAL A 76 6.88 22.38 -1.84
CA VAL A 76 7.46 23.45 -2.67
C VAL A 76 7.00 24.83 -2.20
N ARG A 77 5.73 24.97 -1.79
CA ARG A 77 5.22 26.25 -1.25
C ARG A 77 5.82 26.64 0.10
N VAL A 78 6.19 25.67 0.94
CA VAL A 78 6.70 25.89 2.31
C VAL A 78 8.22 26.05 2.34
N TYR A 79 8.94 25.25 1.55
CA TYR A 79 10.42 25.19 1.59
C TYR A 79 11.10 25.92 0.42
N GLY A 80 10.34 26.32 -0.60
CA GLY A 80 10.86 26.94 -1.82
C GLY A 80 10.99 25.97 -2.99
N ASP A 81 11.36 26.51 -4.14
CA ASP A 81 11.39 25.80 -5.41
C ASP A 81 12.26 24.54 -5.37
N ASN A 82 11.75 23.49 -6.00
CA ASN A 82 12.37 22.17 -6.12
C ASN A 82 12.50 21.32 -4.84
N VAL A 83 12.00 21.76 -3.68
CA VAL A 83 12.00 20.95 -2.47
C VAL A 83 10.70 20.14 -2.36
N TRP A 84 10.62 19.05 -3.12
CA TRP A 84 9.44 18.16 -3.17
C TRP A 84 9.34 17.20 -1.99
N LEU A 85 10.48 16.84 -1.38
CA LEU A 85 10.56 15.95 -0.23
C LEU A 85 11.67 16.44 0.71
N PRO A 86 11.34 17.25 1.74
CA PRO A 86 12.32 17.74 2.70
C PRO A 86 12.90 16.63 3.57
N GLU A 87 14.18 16.73 3.90
CA GLU A 87 14.81 15.81 4.86
C GLU A 87 14.12 15.79 6.22
N GLU A 88 13.63 16.94 6.70
CA GLU A 88 12.95 16.98 7.99
C GLU A 88 11.64 16.21 8.01
N THR A 89 10.97 16.04 6.86
CA THR A 89 9.82 15.14 6.73
C THR A 89 10.23 13.69 6.92
N LEU A 90 11.34 13.27 6.30
CA LEU A 90 11.88 11.92 6.49
C LEU A 90 12.30 11.67 7.93
N HIS A 91 12.95 12.65 8.55
CA HIS A 91 13.33 12.56 9.97
C HIS A 91 12.09 12.48 10.86
N ALA A 92 11.07 13.29 10.62
CA ALA A 92 9.82 13.24 11.39
C ALA A 92 9.13 11.88 11.27
N VAL A 93 9.03 11.32 10.06
CA VAL A 93 8.40 10.00 9.85
C VAL A 93 9.17 8.90 10.58
N ARG A 94 10.52 8.90 10.52
CA ARG A 94 11.34 7.94 11.28
C ARG A 94 11.17 8.09 12.79
N ASP A 95 11.19 9.32 13.28
CA ASP A 95 11.17 9.65 14.70
C ASP A 95 9.83 9.32 15.37
N TYR A 96 8.73 9.44 14.64
CA TYR A 96 7.37 9.22 15.16
C TYR A 96 6.79 7.85 14.77
N VAL A 97 7.52 7.07 13.96
CA VAL A 97 7.25 5.65 13.68
C VAL A 97 6.01 5.39 12.84
N VAL A 98 4.86 5.95 13.18
CA VAL A 98 3.57 5.77 12.48
C VAL A 98 3.16 7.08 11.84
N SER A 99 2.83 7.04 10.56
CA SER A 99 2.42 8.22 9.79
C SER A 99 1.35 7.87 8.75
N ILE A 100 0.66 8.90 8.25
CA ILE A 100 -0.34 8.73 7.18
C ILE A 100 -0.19 9.83 6.14
N LYS A 101 -0.43 9.52 4.85
CA LYS A 101 -0.32 10.50 3.78
C LYS A 101 -1.45 10.40 2.75
N GLY A 102 -1.85 11.56 2.25
CA GLY A 102 -2.66 11.67 1.04
C GLY A 102 -1.87 11.36 -0.24
N PRO A 103 -2.53 11.39 -1.41
CA PRO A 103 -1.89 11.15 -2.69
C PRO A 103 -0.85 12.24 -3.01
N LEU A 104 0.23 11.88 -3.72
CA LEU A 104 1.29 12.81 -4.10
C LEU A 104 1.48 12.84 -5.61
N THR A 105 1.67 14.04 -6.15
CA THR A 105 1.99 14.27 -7.56
C THR A 105 3.43 13.85 -7.85
N THR A 106 3.64 13.12 -8.95
CA THR A 106 4.99 12.90 -9.47
C THR A 106 5.35 14.10 -10.37
N PRO A 107 6.39 14.87 -10.04
CA PRO A 107 6.78 16.03 -10.86
C PRO A 107 7.22 15.57 -12.26
N VAL A 108 6.77 16.30 -13.28
CA VAL A 108 7.20 16.08 -14.66
C VAL A 108 8.51 16.87 -14.91
N GLY A 109 9.64 16.16 -14.99
CA GLY A 109 10.98 16.77 -15.14
C GLY A 109 11.69 17.00 -13.80
N GLY A 110 13.01 17.19 -13.81
CA GLY A 110 13.75 17.61 -12.62
C GLY A 110 14.35 16.50 -11.74
N GLY A 111 14.56 15.29 -12.26
CA GLY A 111 15.41 14.27 -11.59
C GLY A 111 14.74 13.42 -10.50
N ILE A 112 13.59 13.80 -9.97
CA ILE A 112 12.80 12.99 -9.03
C ILE A 112 11.81 12.16 -9.84
N ARG A 113 11.99 10.84 -9.89
CA ARG A 113 11.12 9.94 -10.66
C ARG A 113 9.72 9.80 -10.02
N SER A 114 9.66 9.67 -8.69
CA SER A 114 8.42 9.61 -7.92
C SER A 114 8.71 9.89 -6.46
N ILE A 115 7.95 10.80 -5.85
CA ILE A 115 8.07 11.09 -4.41
C ILE A 115 7.68 9.87 -3.59
N ASN A 116 6.67 9.11 -4.02
CA ASN A 116 6.27 7.88 -3.35
C ASN A 116 7.40 6.84 -3.35
N VAL A 117 8.08 6.65 -4.47
CA VAL A 117 9.24 5.75 -4.56
C VAL A 117 10.39 6.23 -3.67
N ALA A 118 10.67 7.55 -3.67
CA ALA A 118 11.69 8.13 -2.81
C ALA A 118 11.40 7.90 -1.31
N LEU A 119 10.15 8.09 -0.87
CA LEU A 119 9.72 7.80 0.51
C LEU A 119 9.96 6.32 0.87
N ARG A 120 9.53 5.40 -0.01
CA ARG A 120 9.69 3.95 0.20
C ARG A 120 11.15 3.54 0.31
N GLN A 121 12.00 4.05 -0.57
CA GLN A 121 13.43 3.73 -0.59
C GLN A 121 14.18 4.36 0.58
N GLN A 122 13.98 5.66 0.84
CA GLN A 122 14.72 6.37 1.88
C GLN A 122 14.31 5.97 3.31
N LEU A 123 13.10 5.49 3.51
CA LEU A 123 12.60 4.99 4.79
C LEU A 123 12.67 3.46 4.89
N ASP A 124 13.22 2.79 3.87
CA ASP A 124 13.26 1.33 3.72
C ASP A 124 11.91 0.64 3.97
N LEU A 125 10.83 1.21 3.42
CA LEU A 125 9.48 0.67 3.53
C LEU A 125 9.31 -0.48 2.54
N TYR A 126 9.88 -1.63 2.83
CA TYR A 126 10.02 -2.74 1.90
C TYR A 126 8.75 -3.57 1.68
N VAL A 127 7.71 -3.36 2.48
CA VAL A 127 6.40 -3.99 2.31
C VAL A 127 5.39 -2.95 1.90
N CYS A 128 4.74 -3.11 0.75
CA CYS A 128 3.49 -2.43 0.44
C CYS A 128 2.34 -3.39 0.74
N LEU A 129 1.56 -3.08 1.76
CA LEU A 129 0.45 -3.89 2.25
C LEU A 129 -0.87 -3.32 1.74
N ARG A 130 -1.63 -4.11 0.99
CA ARG A 130 -2.91 -3.72 0.39
C ARG A 130 -3.98 -4.77 0.63
N PRO A 131 -4.81 -4.64 1.67
CA PRO A 131 -5.99 -5.48 1.85
C PRO A 131 -7.03 -5.17 0.78
N VAL A 132 -7.65 -6.21 0.25
CA VAL A 132 -8.73 -6.11 -0.73
C VAL A 132 -9.87 -6.99 -0.27
N ARG A 133 -10.96 -6.37 0.15
CA ARG A 133 -12.20 -7.06 0.51
C ARG A 133 -13.41 -6.30 0.03
N TRP A 134 -14.49 -7.02 -0.22
CA TRP A 134 -15.76 -6.40 -0.53
C TRP A 134 -16.51 -6.00 0.74
N TYR A 135 -17.11 -4.82 0.72
CA TYR A 135 -18.01 -4.34 1.76
C TYR A 135 -19.47 -4.50 1.30
N THR A 136 -20.34 -4.95 2.20
CA THR A 136 -21.74 -5.24 1.89
C THR A 136 -22.45 -4.02 1.28
N GLY A 137 -23.03 -4.23 0.09
CA GLY A 137 -23.74 -3.19 -0.65
C GLY A 137 -22.92 -2.41 -1.66
N VAL A 138 -21.60 -2.55 -1.67
CA VAL A 138 -20.73 -1.90 -2.66
C VAL A 138 -20.99 -2.50 -4.06
N PRO A 139 -21.18 -1.66 -5.09
CA PRO A 139 -21.28 -2.13 -6.47
C PRO A 139 -20.02 -2.87 -6.92
N SER A 140 -20.19 -4.01 -7.58
CA SER A 140 -19.07 -4.84 -8.05
C SER A 140 -19.40 -5.44 -9.43
N PRO A 141 -18.39 -5.59 -10.30
CA PRO A 141 -18.54 -6.32 -11.56
C PRO A 141 -18.59 -7.85 -11.35
N LEU A 142 -18.19 -8.34 -10.17
CA LEU A 142 -18.25 -9.76 -9.84
C LEU A 142 -19.66 -10.21 -9.47
N ARG A 143 -19.99 -11.47 -9.75
CA ARG A 143 -21.26 -12.10 -9.33
C ARG A 143 -21.31 -12.33 -7.83
N GLU A 144 -20.19 -12.72 -7.23
CA GLU A 144 -20.06 -13.09 -5.82
C GLU A 144 -18.87 -12.34 -5.17
N PRO A 145 -18.92 -11.00 -5.09
CA PRO A 145 -17.78 -10.21 -4.61
C PRO A 145 -17.41 -10.49 -3.15
N HIS A 146 -18.34 -11.01 -2.36
CA HIS A 146 -18.13 -11.41 -0.96
C HIS A 146 -17.10 -12.55 -0.80
N LYS A 147 -16.78 -13.28 -1.88
CA LYS A 147 -15.73 -14.29 -1.89
C LYS A 147 -14.31 -13.70 -2.01
N THR A 148 -14.20 -12.40 -2.32
CA THR A 148 -12.91 -11.71 -2.42
C THR A 148 -12.54 -11.12 -1.06
N ASP A 149 -11.56 -11.72 -0.40
CA ASP A 149 -10.92 -11.24 0.81
C ASP A 149 -9.44 -11.64 0.76
N MET A 150 -8.63 -10.77 0.18
CA MET A 150 -7.21 -11.01 -0.03
C MET A 150 -6.38 -9.90 0.60
N VAL A 151 -5.14 -10.24 0.98
CA VAL A 151 -4.18 -9.25 1.48
C VAL A 151 -2.90 -9.37 0.66
N ILE A 152 -2.53 -8.30 -0.03
CA ILE A 152 -1.38 -8.27 -0.92
C ILE A 152 -0.17 -7.72 -0.16
N PHE A 153 0.89 -8.51 -0.12
CA PHE A 153 2.24 -8.14 0.29
C PHE A 153 3.05 -7.93 -0.99
N ARG A 154 3.17 -6.68 -1.42
CA ARG A 154 3.95 -6.25 -2.58
C ARG A 154 5.34 -5.87 -2.12
N GLU A 155 6.38 -6.45 -2.71
CA GLU A 155 7.75 -5.98 -2.55
C GLU A 155 7.82 -4.51 -3.01
N ASN A 156 8.56 -3.68 -2.30
CA ASN A 156 8.41 -2.24 -2.45
C ASN A 156 9.73 -1.49 -2.69
N SER A 157 10.86 -2.19 -2.75
CA SER A 157 12.20 -1.58 -2.80
C SER A 157 13.00 -1.92 -4.06
N GLU A 158 12.67 -3.00 -4.73
CA GLU A 158 13.40 -3.55 -5.88
C GLU A 158 12.53 -3.59 -7.15
N ASP A 159 12.85 -4.50 -8.05
CA ASP A 159 12.19 -4.70 -9.33
C ASP A 159 12.50 -3.53 -10.29
N ILE A 160 11.71 -3.34 -11.32
CA ILE A 160 11.87 -2.20 -12.24
C ILE A 160 11.68 -0.84 -11.55
N TYR A 161 11.07 -0.81 -10.38
CA TYR A 161 10.92 0.37 -9.53
C TYR A 161 12.24 0.88 -8.93
N ALA A 162 13.32 0.08 -9.01
CA ALA A 162 14.69 0.56 -8.75
C ALA A 162 15.09 1.70 -9.69
N GLY A 163 14.39 1.83 -10.81
CA GLY A 163 14.55 2.96 -11.73
C GLY A 163 15.87 2.95 -12.50
N ILE A 164 16.44 1.79 -12.71
CA ILE A 164 17.68 1.60 -13.47
C ILE A 164 17.31 1.43 -14.95
N GLU A 165 17.24 2.55 -15.67
CA GLU A 165 16.87 2.53 -17.08
C GLU A 165 17.52 3.70 -17.86
N TRP A 166 17.67 3.52 -19.16
CA TRP A 166 18.22 4.50 -20.07
C TRP A 166 17.38 4.62 -21.33
N ASP A 167 17.17 5.85 -21.75
CA ASP A 167 16.48 6.17 -22.99
C ASP A 167 17.28 5.69 -24.20
N ALA A 168 16.59 5.22 -25.24
CA ALA A 168 17.18 4.69 -26.45
C ALA A 168 18.15 5.66 -27.16
N THR A 169 17.94 6.97 -27.00
CA THR A 169 18.78 8.01 -27.61
C THR A 169 19.99 8.40 -26.77
N SER A 170 20.07 7.88 -25.53
CA SER A 170 21.15 8.23 -24.60
C SER A 170 22.47 7.50 -24.93
N PRO A 171 23.62 8.16 -24.72
CA PRO A 171 24.91 7.50 -24.81
C PRO A 171 25.09 6.34 -23.84
N GLU A 172 24.44 6.40 -22.69
CA GLU A 172 24.44 5.39 -21.64
C GLU A 172 23.75 4.10 -22.09
N ALA A 173 22.58 4.19 -22.75
CA ALA A 173 21.92 3.03 -23.33
C ALA A 173 22.83 2.31 -24.32
N ARG A 174 23.53 3.06 -25.15
CA ARG A 174 24.51 2.52 -26.10
C ARG A 174 25.64 1.75 -25.39
N LYS A 175 26.21 2.34 -24.33
CA LYS A 175 27.27 1.66 -23.54
C LYS A 175 26.78 0.35 -22.92
N VAL A 176 25.56 0.33 -22.38
CA VAL A 176 24.97 -0.89 -21.80
C VAL A 176 24.72 -1.94 -22.86
N ILE A 177 24.18 -1.57 -24.02
CA ILE A 177 23.92 -2.48 -25.13
C ILE A 177 25.26 -3.06 -25.67
N ASP A 178 26.25 -2.21 -25.88
CA ASP A 178 27.58 -2.63 -26.32
C ASP A 178 28.23 -3.61 -25.35
N PHE A 179 28.15 -3.33 -24.04
CA PHE A 179 28.64 -4.25 -23.01
C PHE A 179 27.93 -5.60 -23.06
N LEU A 180 26.60 -5.60 -23.11
CA LEU A 180 25.79 -6.83 -23.17
C LEU A 180 26.16 -7.65 -24.44
N GLN A 181 26.31 -7.00 -25.58
CA GLN A 181 26.64 -7.69 -26.83
C GLN A 181 28.10 -8.15 -26.88
N ARG A 182 29.05 -7.29 -26.50
CA ARG A 182 30.50 -7.58 -26.66
C ARG A 182 31.05 -8.44 -25.54
N GLU A 183 30.71 -8.12 -24.27
CA GLU A 183 31.26 -8.84 -23.10
C GLU A 183 30.37 -10.03 -22.71
N MET A 184 29.07 -9.84 -22.65
CA MET A 184 28.11 -10.86 -22.18
C MET A 184 27.59 -11.74 -23.33
N LYS A 185 27.99 -11.48 -24.58
CA LYS A 185 27.60 -12.23 -25.78
C LYS A 185 26.09 -12.32 -26.01
N VAL A 186 25.35 -11.32 -25.57
CA VAL A 186 23.89 -11.24 -25.74
C VAL A 186 23.57 -10.92 -27.19
N THR A 187 22.81 -11.78 -27.88
CA THR A 187 22.37 -11.60 -29.28
C THR A 187 20.87 -11.28 -29.39
N ALA A 188 20.15 -11.28 -28.28
CA ALA A 188 18.70 -11.18 -28.25
C ALA A 188 18.14 -9.74 -28.39
N ILE A 189 19.01 -8.71 -28.34
CA ILE A 189 18.59 -7.32 -28.57
C ILE A 189 18.38 -7.12 -30.05
N ARG A 190 17.15 -7.16 -30.51
CA ARG A 190 16.80 -7.19 -31.93
C ARG A 190 17.10 -5.88 -32.65
N PHE A 191 16.88 -4.74 -31.98
CA PHE A 191 17.03 -3.40 -32.54
C PHE A 191 17.92 -2.54 -31.64
N PRO A 192 19.23 -2.81 -31.59
CA PRO A 192 20.14 -2.17 -30.63
C PRO A 192 20.22 -0.64 -30.77
N GLU A 193 20.01 -0.11 -32.01
CA GLU A 193 20.08 1.34 -32.27
C GLU A 193 18.91 2.15 -31.69
N THR A 194 17.77 1.49 -31.44
CA THR A 194 16.51 2.16 -31.03
C THR A 194 15.90 1.54 -29.78
N SER A 195 16.66 0.69 -29.07
CA SER A 195 16.18 0.07 -27.84
C SER A 195 16.56 0.91 -26.61
N GLY A 196 15.56 1.25 -25.78
CA GLY A 196 15.80 1.60 -24.39
C GLY A 196 16.14 0.35 -23.56
N ILE A 197 16.86 0.52 -22.47
CA ILE A 197 17.27 -0.59 -21.58
C ILE A 197 16.82 -0.29 -20.15
N GLY A 198 16.19 -1.28 -19.52
CA GLY A 198 15.86 -1.28 -18.10
C GLY A 198 16.40 -2.52 -17.40
N ILE A 199 16.80 -2.38 -16.15
CA ILE A 199 17.32 -3.47 -15.32
C ILE A 199 16.32 -3.77 -14.21
N LYS A 200 16.06 -5.07 -14.00
CA LYS A 200 15.17 -5.60 -12.98
C LYS A 200 15.99 -6.33 -11.90
N PRO A 201 16.46 -5.65 -10.85
CA PRO A 201 17.12 -6.32 -9.74
C PRO A 201 16.10 -7.02 -8.84
N VAL A 202 16.46 -8.22 -8.39
CA VAL A 202 15.71 -9.01 -7.41
C VAL A 202 16.70 -9.72 -6.52
N SER A 203 16.63 -9.49 -5.20
CA SER A 203 17.55 -10.07 -4.24
C SER A 203 16.90 -11.14 -3.38
N ARG A 204 17.75 -12.00 -2.79
CA ARG A 204 17.29 -12.95 -1.77
C ARG A 204 16.81 -12.21 -0.53
N GLU A 205 17.53 -11.21 -0.09
CA GLU A 205 17.25 -10.43 1.11
C GLU A 205 15.91 -9.70 0.99
N GLY A 206 15.66 -9.03 -0.13
CA GLY A 206 14.38 -8.37 -0.42
C GLY A 206 13.22 -9.35 -0.44
N THR A 207 13.41 -10.52 -1.08
CA THR A 207 12.43 -11.60 -1.14
C THR A 207 12.13 -12.16 0.26
N GLU A 208 13.17 -12.52 1.01
CA GLU A 208 13.01 -13.19 2.31
C GLU A 208 12.36 -12.27 3.35
N ARG A 209 12.72 -10.97 3.39
CA ARG A 209 12.10 -10.03 4.33
C ARG A 209 10.61 -9.80 4.03
N LEU A 210 10.23 -9.71 2.75
CA LEU A 210 8.83 -9.61 2.35
C LEU A 210 8.05 -10.88 2.72
N MET A 211 8.58 -12.04 2.35
CA MET A 211 7.90 -13.33 2.57
C MET A 211 7.74 -13.63 4.06
N ARG A 212 8.72 -13.29 4.89
CA ARG A 212 8.64 -13.40 6.35
C ARG A 212 7.46 -12.61 6.91
N LYS A 213 7.28 -11.36 6.46
CA LYS A 213 6.13 -10.53 6.87
C LYS A 213 4.80 -11.09 6.38
N ALA A 214 4.73 -11.62 5.17
CA ALA A 214 3.52 -12.22 4.61
C ALA A 214 3.11 -13.49 5.37
N VAL A 215 4.07 -14.36 5.69
CA VAL A 215 3.81 -15.60 6.46
C VAL A 215 3.42 -15.25 7.90
N GLN A 216 4.15 -14.33 8.55
CA GLN A 216 3.82 -13.91 9.91
C GLN A 216 2.41 -13.30 9.98
N TYR A 217 2.07 -12.44 9.02
CA TYR A 217 0.71 -11.89 8.92
C TYR A 217 -0.34 -12.99 8.78
N ALA A 218 -0.08 -14.01 7.98
CA ALA A 218 -1.00 -15.13 7.81
C ALA A 218 -1.21 -15.89 9.13
N ILE A 219 -0.13 -16.08 9.91
CA ILE A 219 -0.17 -16.72 11.23
C ILE A 219 -0.99 -15.88 12.21
N ASP A 220 -0.65 -14.59 12.34
CA ASP A 220 -1.23 -13.67 13.34
C ASP A 220 -2.72 -13.41 13.08
N ASN A 221 -3.15 -13.49 11.82
CA ASN A 221 -4.54 -13.20 11.41
C ASN A 221 -5.34 -14.46 11.05
N GLY A 222 -4.82 -15.67 11.34
CA GLY A 222 -5.54 -16.93 11.10
C GLY A 222 -5.89 -17.17 9.63
N ARG A 223 -5.05 -16.67 8.70
CA ARG A 223 -5.22 -16.85 7.26
C ARG A 223 -4.86 -18.25 6.83
N LYS A 224 -5.44 -18.74 5.74
CA LYS A 224 -5.37 -20.16 5.31
C LYS A 224 -4.20 -20.44 4.37
N SER A 225 -3.76 -19.46 3.60
CA SER A 225 -2.69 -19.65 2.62
C SER A 225 -1.88 -18.39 2.35
N VAL A 226 -0.63 -18.60 1.91
CA VAL A 226 0.20 -17.57 1.29
C VAL A 226 0.52 -18.00 -0.13
N THR A 227 0.12 -17.21 -1.12
CA THR A 227 0.33 -17.49 -2.53
C THR A 227 1.43 -16.60 -3.10
N ILE A 228 2.49 -17.19 -3.62
CA ILE A 228 3.58 -16.52 -4.29
C ILE A 228 3.18 -16.30 -5.75
N VAL A 229 2.97 -15.05 -6.18
CA VAL A 229 2.61 -14.73 -7.56
C VAL A 229 3.85 -14.28 -8.32
N HIS A 230 4.14 -14.91 -9.45
CA HIS A 230 5.37 -14.69 -10.22
C HIS A 230 5.22 -15.04 -11.71
N LYS A 231 6.18 -14.61 -12.53
CA LYS A 231 6.37 -15.03 -13.94
C LYS A 231 7.69 -15.80 -14.15
N GLY A 232 8.00 -16.66 -13.20
CA GLY A 232 9.29 -17.38 -13.13
C GLY A 232 9.54 -18.39 -14.24
N ASN A 233 8.54 -18.78 -15.01
CA ASN A 233 8.69 -19.60 -16.20
C ASN A 233 9.40 -18.85 -17.35
N ILE A 234 9.32 -17.53 -17.37
CA ILE A 234 10.00 -16.64 -18.33
C ILE A 234 11.22 -15.97 -17.67
N MET A 235 11.03 -15.32 -16.52
CA MET A 235 12.09 -14.62 -15.80
C MET A 235 12.70 -15.52 -14.71
N LYS A 236 13.47 -16.52 -15.14
CA LYS A 236 13.93 -17.63 -14.29
C LYS A 236 14.82 -17.21 -13.14
N PHE A 237 15.67 -16.21 -13.36
CA PHE A 237 16.71 -15.78 -12.41
C PHE A 237 16.32 -14.54 -11.58
N THR A 238 15.15 -13.99 -11.84
CA THR A 238 14.53 -12.92 -11.05
C THR A 238 13.26 -13.44 -10.39
N GLU A 239 12.14 -13.50 -11.08
CA GLU A 239 10.86 -13.97 -10.52
C GLU A 239 10.85 -15.45 -10.15
N GLY A 240 11.55 -16.30 -10.90
CA GLY A 240 11.75 -17.71 -10.54
C GLY A 240 12.63 -17.86 -9.29
N ALA A 241 13.65 -17.02 -9.16
CA ALA A 241 14.48 -16.96 -7.96
C ALA A 241 13.68 -16.47 -6.75
N PHE A 242 12.87 -15.42 -6.90
CA PHE A 242 11.94 -14.93 -5.88
C PHE A 242 11.08 -16.08 -5.32
N LYS A 243 10.41 -16.83 -6.19
CA LYS A 243 9.64 -18.02 -5.79
C LYS A 243 10.48 -19.01 -5.00
N ASN A 244 11.66 -19.38 -5.51
CA ASN A 244 12.51 -20.39 -4.90
C ASN A 244 13.04 -19.96 -3.51
N TRP A 245 13.44 -18.70 -3.37
CA TRP A 245 13.89 -18.14 -2.09
C TRP A 245 12.75 -18.05 -1.08
N ALA A 246 11.54 -17.72 -1.54
CA ALA A 246 10.35 -17.70 -0.68
C ALA A 246 10.04 -19.09 -0.11
N TYR A 247 10.05 -20.12 -0.93
CA TYR A 247 9.88 -21.50 -0.45
C TYR A 247 11.01 -21.93 0.51
N ALA A 248 12.26 -21.65 0.16
CA ALA A 248 13.41 -21.98 1.01
C ALA A 248 13.34 -21.29 2.38
N LEU A 249 12.88 -20.04 2.43
CA LEU A 249 12.61 -19.33 3.69
C LEU A 249 11.57 -20.06 4.53
N CYS A 250 10.44 -20.45 3.92
CA CYS A 250 9.35 -21.11 4.63
C CYS A 250 9.80 -22.46 5.25
N GLN A 251 10.64 -23.21 4.54
CA GLN A 251 11.26 -24.41 5.09
C GLN A 251 12.18 -24.12 6.27
N ARG A 252 13.09 -23.16 6.08
CA ARG A 252 14.15 -22.86 7.04
C ARG A 252 13.64 -22.21 8.33
N GLU A 253 12.70 -21.27 8.22
CA GLU A 253 12.27 -20.43 9.34
C GLU A 253 10.92 -20.82 9.93
N PHE A 254 10.03 -21.41 9.13
CA PHE A 254 8.67 -21.74 9.55
C PHE A 254 8.37 -23.24 9.55
N GLY A 255 9.36 -24.09 9.26
CA GLY A 255 9.20 -25.53 9.27
C GLY A 255 8.22 -26.07 8.23
N ALA A 256 8.13 -25.41 7.06
CA ALA A 256 7.25 -25.85 5.99
C ALA A 256 7.71 -27.18 5.40
N GLU A 257 6.79 -28.11 5.19
CA GLU A 257 7.02 -29.41 4.55
C GLU A 257 6.27 -29.50 3.22
N LEU A 258 6.73 -30.36 2.31
CA LEU A 258 6.05 -30.58 1.04
C LEU A 258 4.65 -31.12 1.25
N LEU A 259 3.66 -30.47 0.61
CA LEU A 259 2.29 -30.93 0.62
C LEU A 259 2.09 -31.97 -0.49
N ASP A 260 1.67 -33.17 -0.13
CA ASP A 260 1.38 -34.28 -1.05
C ASP A 260 2.49 -34.55 -2.10
N GLY A 261 3.75 -34.38 -1.70
CA GLY A 261 4.92 -34.55 -2.58
C GLY A 261 5.32 -33.33 -3.40
N GLY A 262 4.68 -32.18 -3.16
CA GLY A 262 5.05 -30.90 -3.76
C GLY A 262 4.29 -30.55 -5.06
N PRO A 263 4.53 -29.39 -5.66
CA PRO A 263 5.57 -28.39 -5.28
C PRO A 263 5.16 -27.49 -4.10
N TRP A 264 3.90 -27.49 -3.71
CA TRP A 264 3.40 -26.67 -2.61
C TRP A 264 3.88 -27.18 -1.25
N MET A 265 3.80 -26.34 -0.24
CA MET A 265 4.22 -26.65 1.11
C MET A 265 3.11 -26.34 2.11
N LYS A 266 3.24 -26.90 3.31
CA LYS A 266 2.33 -26.67 4.42
C LYS A 266 3.13 -26.40 5.69
N LEU A 267 2.75 -25.36 6.42
CA LEU A 267 3.31 -25.04 7.73
C LEU A 267 2.74 -26.00 8.80
N PRO A 268 3.42 -26.16 9.94
CA PRO A 268 2.94 -27.00 11.04
C PRO A 268 1.53 -26.61 11.55
N ASN A 269 1.18 -25.33 11.48
CA ASN A 269 -0.14 -24.81 11.85
C ASN A 269 -1.22 -24.95 10.77
N GLY A 270 -0.90 -25.58 9.64
CA GLY A 270 -1.84 -25.87 8.57
C GLY A 270 -1.90 -24.86 7.42
N ILE A 271 -1.23 -23.70 7.52
CA ILE A 271 -1.19 -22.69 6.45
C ILE A 271 -0.49 -23.27 5.21
N VAL A 272 -1.12 -23.15 4.05
CA VAL A 272 -0.58 -23.64 2.77
C VAL A 272 0.25 -22.53 2.10
N ILE A 273 1.48 -22.86 1.75
CA ILE A 273 2.36 -22.03 0.92
C ILE A 273 2.30 -22.57 -0.50
N LYS A 274 1.84 -21.75 -1.43
CA LYS A 274 1.67 -22.16 -2.83
C LYS A 274 2.15 -21.06 -3.78
N ASP A 275 2.31 -21.41 -5.05
CA ASP A 275 2.66 -20.45 -6.08
C ASP A 275 1.71 -20.51 -7.27
N VAL A 276 1.67 -19.43 -8.01
CA VAL A 276 0.91 -19.33 -9.25
C VAL A 276 1.57 -18.35 -10.22
N ILE A 277 1.53 -18.68 -11.51
CA ILE A 277 1.99 -17.79 -12.57
C ILE A 277 1.03 -16.60 -12.70
N ALA A 278 1.57 -15.38 -12.82
CA ALA A 278 0.82 -14.13 -12.74
C ALA A 278 -0.38 -14.04 -13.70
N ASP A 279 -0.23 -14.48 -14.96
CA ASP A 279 -1.35 -14.49 -15.92
C ASP A 279 -2.46 -15.49 -15.53
N ALA A 280 -2.11 -16.64 -14.97
CA ALA A 280 -3.09 -17.58 -14.42
C ALA A 280 -3.79 -16.99 -13.19
N PHE A 281 -3.04 -16.32 -12.31
CA PHE A 281 -3.61 -15.63 -11.14
C PHE A 281 -4.67 -14.60 -11.53
N LEU A 282 -4.39 -13.76 -12.53
CA LEU A 282 -5.34 -12.74 -13.02
C LEU A 282 -6.66 -13.32 -13.53
N GLN A 283 -6.65 -14.57 -14.06
CA GLN A 283 -7.88 -15.28 -14.38
C GLN A 283 -8.58 -15.82 -13.13
N GLN A 284 -7.79 -16.45 -12.26
CA GLN A 284 -8.33 -17.22 -11.13
C GLN A 284 -8.98 -16.33 -10.08
N ILE A 285 -8.49 -15.12 -9.86
CA ILE A 285 -9.13 -14.14 -8.95
C ILE A 285 -10.52 -13.69 -9.42
N LEU A 286 -10.87 -13.89 -10.70
CA LEU A 286 -12.22 -13.65 -11.23
C LEU A 286 -13.12 -14.89 -11.12
N LEU A 287 -12.53 -16.09 -11.24
CA LEU A 287 -13.27 -17.35 -11.33
C LEU A 287 -13.40 -18.06 -9.98
N ARG A 288 -12.41 -17.93 -9.12
CA ARG A 288 -12.26 -18.66 -7.85
C ARG A 288 -11.52 -17.82 -6.81
N PRO A 289 -12.00 -16.60 -6.49
CA PRO A 289 -11.30 -15.71 -5.56
C PRO A 289 -11.09 -16.32 -4.18
N GLU A 290 -12.01 -17.17 -3.73
CA GLU A 290 -11.97 -17.85 -2.44
C GLU A 290 -10.78 -18.82 -2.23
N GLU A 291 -10.07 -19.17 -3.30
CA GLU A 291 -8.85 -19.99 -3.22
C GLU A 291 -7.63 -19.16 -2.79
N TYR A 292 -7.72 -17.85 -2.75
CA TYR A 292 -6.61 -16.93 -2.49
C TYR A 292 -6.84 -16.14 -1.21
N ASP A 293 -5.78 -15.98 -0.42
CA ASP A 293 -5.85 -15.33 0.88
C ASP A 293 -4.73 -14.28 1.03
N VAL A 294 -3.55 -14.64 1.50
CA VAL A 294 -2.39 -13.74 1.49
C VAL A 294 -1.61 -13.92 0.19
N ILE A 295 -1.27 -12.82 -0.46
CA ILE A 295 -0.53 -12.80 -1.74
C ILE A 295 0.84 -12.17 -1.49
N ALA A 296 1.91 -12.89 -1.79
CA ALA A 296 3.26 -12.36 -1.77
C ALA A 296 3.78 -12.24 -3.21
N THR A 297 4.20 -11.05 -3.62
CA THR A 297 4.61 -10.81 -5.01
C THR A 297 5.59 -9.66 -5.13
N MET A 298 6.23 -9.59 -6.29
CA MET A 298 7.18 -8.54 -6.63
C MET A 298 6.51 -7.21 -6.90
N ASN A 299 7.30 -6.15 -7.00
CA ASN A 299 6.82 -4.77 -7.01
C ASN A 299 5.84 -4.50 -8.17
N LEU A 300 6.22 -4.76 -9.41
CA LEU A 300 5.37 -4.49 -10.57
C LEU A 300 4.11 -5.36 -10.57
N ASN A 301 4.26 -6.66 -10.33
CA ASN A 301 3.13 -7.58 -10.27
C ASN A 301 2.14 -7.14 -9.18
N GLY A 302 2.63 -6.73 -8.02
CA GLY A 302 1.83 -6.26 -6.91
C GLY A 302 1.08 -4.96 -7.23
N ASP A 303 1.67 -4.08 -8.03
CA ASP A 303 1.01 -2.86 -8.50
C ASP A 303 -0.21 -3.19 -9.37
N TYR A 304 -0.01 -4.00 -10.41
CA TYR A 304 -1.09 -4.40 -11.30
C TYR A 304 -2.20 -5.19 -10.60
N ILE A 305 -1.80 -6.15 -9.76
CA ILE A 305 -2.74 -7.05 -9.07
C ILE A 305 -3.61 -6.29 -8.08
N SER A 306 -3.03 -5.36 -7.31
CA SER A 306 -3.79 -4.61 -6.30
C SER A 306 -4.87 -3.73 -6.92
N ASP A 307 -4.59 -3.09 -8.05
CA ASP A 307 -5.58 -2.25 -8.73
C ASP A 307 -6.65 -3.10 -9.43
N ALA A 308 -6.26 -4.23 -10.03
CA ALA A 308 -7.21 -5.17 -10.62
C ALA A 308 -8.18 -5.74 -9.58
N LEU A 309 -7.68 -6.11 -8.40
CA LEU A 309 -8.50 -6.59 -7.29
C LEU A 309 -9.36 -5.48 -6.68
N ALA A 310 -8.82 -4.27 -6.51
CA ALA A 310 -9.61 -3.13 -6.03
C ALA A 310 -10.83 -2.86 -6.92
N ALA A 311 -10.67 -2.94 -8.26
CA ALA A 311 -11.77 -2.79 -9.20
C ALA A 311 -12.87 -3.84 -9.00
N GLN A 312 -12.51 -5.06 -8.58
CA GLN A 312 -13.45 -6.15 -8.35
C GLN A 312 -14.33 -5.96 -7.11
N VAL A 313 -13.86 -5.20 -6.13
CA VAL A 313 -14.57 -5.00 -4.85
C VAL A 313 -15.17 -3.61 -4.69
N GLY A 314 -15.17 -2.77 -5.73
CA GLY A 314 -15.81 -1.46 -5.71
C GLY A 314 -14.93 -0.30 -6.18
N GLY A 315 -13.66 -0.54 -6.46
CA GLY A 315 -12.73 0.44 -7.01
C GLY A 315 -11.75 1.03 -5.99
N ILE A 316 -10.80 1.78 -6.52
CA ILE A 316 -9.68 2.34 -5.73
C ILE A 316 -10.11 3.39 -4.70
N GLY A 317 -11.34 3.95 -4.81
CA GLY A 317 -11.89 4.91 -3.84
C GLY A 317 -12.09 4.34 -2.44
N ILE A 318 -12.09 3.01 -2.28
CA ILE A 318 -12.17 2.31 -0.98
C ILE A 318 -11.03 1.31 -0.79
N ALA A 319 -9.96 1.40 -1.57
CA ALA A 319 -8.79 0.53 -1.44
C ALA A 319 -7.76 1.17 -0.50
N PRO A 320 -7.50 0.58 0.68
CA PRO A 320 -6.50 1.10 1.61
C PRO A 320 -5.10 0.59 1.29
N GLY A 321 -4.09 1.27 1.83
CA GLY A 321 -2.70 0.86 1.71
C GLY A 321 -1.82 1.28 2.86
N ALA A 322 -0.75 0.53 3.06
CA ALA A 322 0.33 0.86 3.97
C ALA A 322 1.68 0.49 3.37
N ASN A 323 2.70 1.25 3.72
CA ASN A 323 4.09 0.92 3.42
C ASN A 323 4.82 0.73 4.74
N LEU A 324 5.43 -0.44 4.93
CA LEU A 324 5.96 -0.87 6.21
C LEU A 324 7.44 -1.25 6.10
N SER A 325 8.19 -0.92 7.13
CA SER A 325 9.49 -1.51 7.45
C SER A 325 9.37 -2.38 8.70
N ASP A 326 10.48 -2.71 9.36
CA ASP A 326 10.44 -3.36 10.66
C ASP A 326 9.95 -2.43 11.77
N SER A 327 10.22 -1.12 11.64
CA SER A 327 9.94 -0.13 12.67
C SER A 327 9.02 1.01 12.24
N VAL A 328 8.93 1.32 10.95
CA VAL A 328 8.17 2.47 10.45
C VAL A 328 6.96 2.00 9.66
N GLY A 329 5.81 2.60 9.93
CA GLY A 329 4.58 2.42 9.17
C GLY A 329 4.08 3.74 8.55
N MET A 330 3.93 3.78 7.23
CA MET A 330 3.33 4.90 6.50
C MET A 330 2.07 4.41 5.78
N PHE A 331 0.93 4.89 6.23
CA PHE A 331 -0.38 4.55 5.65
C PHE A 331 -0.74 5.53 4.55
N GLU A 332 -1.42 5.08 3.50
CA GLU A 332 -1.69 5.94 2.34
C GLU A 332 -2.96 5.56 1.59
N ALA A 333 -3.64 6.56 1.02
CA ALA A 333 -4.62 6.31 -0.04
C ALA A 333 -3.90 5.73 -1.27
N THR A 334 -4.48 4.70 -1.89
CA THR A 334 -3.83 3.99 -3.02
C THR A 334 -4.07 4.64 -4.38
N HIS A 335 -5.05 5.55 -4.47
CA HIS A 335 -5.35 6.27 -5.72
C HIS A 335 -4.42 7.49 -5.93
N GLY A 336 -4.39 8.00 -7.16
CA GLY A 336 -3.63 9.20 -7.53
C GLY A 336 -4.30 10.50 -7.08
N THR A 337 -3.66 11.62 -7.43
CA THR A 337 -4.04 12.99 -7.01
C THR A 337 -5.31 13.53 -7.66
N ALA A 338 -5.69 13.03 -8.84
CA ALA A 338 -6.87 13.47 -9.60
C ALA A 338 -7.11 14.99 -9.58
N PRO A 339 -6.15 15.82 -10.06
CA PRO A 339 -6.11 17.28 -9.83
C PRO A 339 -7.34 18.03 -10.34
N LYS A 340 -8.03 17.48 -11.35
CA LYS A 340 -9.28 18.05 -11.89
C LYS A 340 -10.43 18.11 -10.86
N TYR A 341 -10.34 17.34 -9.79
CA TYR A 341 -11.33 17.28 -8.72
C TYR A 341 -10.88 17.97 -7.42
N ALA A 342 -9.66 18.45 -7.35
CA ALA A 342 -9.11 19.11 -6.17
C ALA A 342 -9.97 20.29 -5.70
N GLY A 343 -10.25 20.38 -4.41
CA GLY A 343 -11.03 21.44 -3.78
C GLY A 343 -12.52 21.47 -4.17
N LYS A 344 -13.05 20.40 -4.77
CA LYS A 344 -14.46 20.35 -5.19
C LYS A 344 -15.37 19.60 -4.21
N ASP A 345 -14.83 19.09 -3.14
CA ASP A 345 -15.58 18.28 -2.15
C ASP A 345 -16.40 17.14 -2.78
N TYR A 346 -15.82 16.45 -3.78
CA TYR A 346 -16.56 15.56 -4.66
C TYR A 346 -16.16 14.08 -4.57
N VAL A 347 -14.87 13.82 -4.34
CA VAL A 347 -14.31 12.47 -4.41
C VAL A 347 -14.64 11.61 -3.20
N ASN A 348 -14.51 10.28 -3.35
CA ASN A 348 -14.69 9.33 -2.27
C ASN A 348 -13.49 9.37 -1.31
N PRO A 349 -13.66 9.67 -0.01
CA PRO A 349 -12.56 9.66 0.96
C PRO A 349 -12.29 8.27 1.55
N GLY A 350 -13.00 7.23 1.10
CA GLY A 350 -13.00 5.89 1.71
C GLY A 350 -11.61 5.24 1.73
N SER A 351 -10.81 5.39 0.67
CA SER A 351 -9.45 4.85 0.64
C SER A 351 -8.58 5.44 1.77
N MET A 352 -8.62 6.75 1.96
CA MET A 352 -7.86 7.42 3.02
C MET A 352 -8.37 7.05 4.42
N ILE A 353 -9.70 6.96 4.60
CA ILE A 353 -10.33 6.56 5.86
C ILE A 353 -9.97 5.11 6.22
N LEU A 354 -10.03 4.18 5.25
CA LEU A 354 -9.68 2.78 5.48
C LEU A 354 -8.16 2.58 5.67
N SER A 355 -7.33 3.43 5.07
CA SER A 355 -5.89 3.45 5.37
C SER A 355 -5.63 3.90 6.82
N ALA A 356 -6.40 4.86 7.32
CA ALA A 356 -6.35 5.25 8.73
C ALA A 356 -6.94 4.17 9.65
N GLU A 357 -7.93 3.41 9.21
CA GLU A 357 -8.41 2.21 9.91
C GLU A 357 -7.26 1.19 10.10
N MET A 358 -6.51 0.91 9.02
CA MET A 358 -5.32 0.05 9.10
C MET A 358 -4.27 0.62 10.07
N MET A 359 -4.07 1.93 10.08
CA MET A 359 -3.16 2.63 11.00
C MET A 359 -3.60 2.41 12.46
N LEU A 360 -4.87 2.58 12.77
CA LEU A 360 -5.41 2.34 14.12
C LEU A 360 -5.21 0.89 14.55
N ARG A 361 -5.46 -0.07 13.68
CA ARG A 361 -5.24 -1.49 13.92
C ARG A 361 -3.76 -1.80 14.15
N HIS A 362 -2.87 -1.21 13.38
CA HIS A 362 -1.42 -1.33 13.56
C HIS A 362 -0.95 -0.77 14.90
N MET A 363 -1.58 0.29 15.40
CA MET A 363 -1.32 0.85 16.74
C MET A 363 -1.99 0.05 17.88
N GLY A 364 -2.74 -1.02 17.59
CA GLY A 364 -3.48 -1.77 18.58
C GLY A 364 -4.77 -1.11 19.05
N TRP A 365 -5.28 -0.11 18.33
CA TRP A 365 -6.57 0.55 18.62
C TRP A 365 -7.70 -0.10 17.81
N VAL A 366 -7.85 -1.43 18.00
CA VAL A 366 -8.69 -2.30 17.18
C VAL A 366 -10.17 -1.93 17.27
N GLU A 367 -10.65 -1.54 18.45
CA GLU A 367 -12.06 -1.20 18.65
C GLU A 367 -12.47 0.05 17.85
N ALA A 368 -11.57 1.04 17.74
CA ALA A 368 -11.82 2.24 16.93
C ALA A 368 -11.76 1.91 15.43
N ALA A 369 -10.84 1.03 15.01
CA ALA A 369 -10.76 0.52 13.64
C ALA A 369 -12.07 -0.23 13.27
N ASP A 370 -12.54 -1.13 14.13
CA ASP A 370 -13.79 -1.87 13.91
C ASP A 370 -15.03 -0.96 13.85
N ALA A 371 -15.03 0.12 14.64
CA ALA A 371 -16.12 1.11 14.61
C ALA A 371 -16.17 1.82 13.24
N ILE A 372 -15.02 2.20 12.67
CA ILE A 372 -14.94 2.80 11.33
C ILE A 372 -15.47 1.86 10.25
N VAL A 373 -15.07 0.57 10.29
CA VAL A 373 -15.56 -0.43 9.33
C VAL A 373 -17.09 -0.57 9.43
N LYS A 374 -17.63 -0.73 10.63
CA LYS A 374 -19.08 -0.84 10.85
C LYS A 374 -19.83 0.40 10.39
N ALA A 375 -19.28 1.59 10.62
CA ALA A 375 -19.87 2.84 10.15
C ALA A 375 -19.87 2.91 8.61
N MET A 376 -18.77 2.47 7.97
CA MET A 376 -18.66 2.39 6.51
C MET A 376 -19.76 1.48 5.94
N GLU A 377 -19.90 0.27 6.46
CA GLU A 377 -20.90 -0.70 6.01
C GLU A 377 -22.34 -0.17 6.20
N LYS A 378 -22.66 0.44 7.35
CA LYS A 378 -23.97 1.05 7.58
C LYS A 378 -24.27 2.20 6.62
N THR A 379 -23.29 3.06 6.34
CA THR A 379 -23.44 4.22 5.45
C THR A 379 -23.69 3.75 4.01
N ILE A 380 -22.96 2.76 3.55
CA ILE A 380 -23.16 2.15 2.22
C ILE A 380 -24.52 1.44 2.16
N ALA A 381 -24.90 0.67 3.16
CA ALA A 381 -26.18 -0.01 3.25
C ALA A 381 -27.37 0.97 3.24
N ALA A 382 -27.22 2.15 3.84
CA ALA A 382 -28.20 3.23 3.79
C ALA A 382 -28.26 3.92 2.42
N LYS A 383 -27.41 3.51 1.48
CA LYS A 383 -27.28 4.09 0.12
C LYS A 383 -26.95 5.60 0.12
N THR A 384 -26.30 6.10 1.15
CA THR A 384 -25.77 7.46 1.24
C THR A 384 -24.29 7.41 0.88
N VAL A 385 -23.95 7.64 -0.37
CA VAL A 385 -22.65 7.31 -0.96
C VAL A 385 -22.11 8.42 -1.85
N THR A 386 -20.84 8.39 -2.17
CA THR A 386 -20.19 9.32 -3.09
C THR A 386 -20.52 8.99 -4.57
N TYR A 387 -20.17 9.88 -5.47
CA TYR A 387 -20.55 9.84 -6.90
C TYR A 387 -20.17 8.52 -7.61
N ASP A 388 -19.04 7.93 -7.24
CA ASP A 388 -18.49 6.71 -7.83
C ASP A 388 -19.42 5.49 -7.59
N PHE A 389 -20.02 5.42 -6.41
CA PHE A 389 -21.02 4.40 -6.09
C PHE A 389 -22.43 4.82 -6.52
N ALA A 390 -22.80 6.10 -6.33
CA ALA A 390 -24.14 6.58 -6.63
C ALA A 390 -24.54 6.30 -8.08
N ARG A 391 -23.64 6.48 -9.04
CA ARG A 391 -23.88 6.17 -10.45
C ARG A 391 -24.18 4.70 -10.76
N LEU A 392 -23.83 3.79 -9.84
CA LEU A 392 -24.00 2.34 -9.97
C LEU A 392 -25.07 1.77 -9.02
N MET A 393 -25.63 2.61 -8.14
CA MET A 393 -26.59 2.21 -7.09
C MET A 393 -27.94 2.91 -7.29
N PRO A 394 -28.93 2.29 -7.96
CA PRO A 394 -30.26 2.88 -8.10
C PRO A 394 -30.89 3.22 -6.76
N GLY A 395 -31.46 4.42 -6.64
CA GLY A 395 -32.12 4.91 -5.43
C GLY A 395 -31.14 5.33 -4.32
N SER A 396 -29.86 5.55 -4.63
CA SER A 396 -28.89 6.11 -3.69
C SER A 396 -28.99 7.64 -3.64
N THR A 397 -28.60 8.19 -2.48
CA THR A 397 -28.37 9.62 -2.28
C THR A 397 -26.89 9.90 -2.45
N GLN A 398 -26.54 10.70 -3.46
CA GLN A 398 -25.16 11.11 -3.65
C GLN A 398 -24.77 12.16 -2.62
N LEU A 399 -23.67 11.91 -1.93
CA LEU A 399 -23.05 12.84 -0.98
C LEU A 399 -21.75 13.42 -1.56
N SER A 400 -21.37 14.59 -1.05
CA SER A 400 -20.04 15.13 -1.23
C SER A 400 -18.99 14.36 -0.41
N CYS A 401 -17.72 14.64 -0.60
CA CYS A 401 -16.63 14.06 0.19
C CYS A 401 -16.83 14.31 1.69
N SER A 402 -17.05 15.56 2.08
CA SER A 402 -17.31 15.94 3.48
C SER A 402 -18.64 15.38 4.01
N GLY A 403 -19.68 15.37 3.17
CA GLY A 403 -20.98 14.80 3.48
C GLY A 403 -20.91 13.30 3.78
N PHE A 404 -20.09 12.56 3.03
CA PHE A 404 -19.87 11.14 3.29
C PHE A 404 -19.13 10.90 4.63
N GLY A 405 -18.12 11.73 4.92
CA GLY A 405 -17.47 11.69 6.24
C GLY A 405 -18.43 11.96 7.40
N GLN A 406 -19.33 12.94 7.25
CA GLN A 406 -20.37 13.23 8.26
C GLN A 406 -21.34 12.06 8.44
N ALA A 407 -21.78 11.43 7.35
CA ALA A 407 -22.64 10.25 7.41
C ALA A 407 -21.96 9.08 8.14
N LEU A 408 -20.65 8.86 7.91
CA LEU A 408 -19.87 7.89 8.68
C LEU A 408 -19.84 8.21 10.17
N ILE A 409 -19.59 9.46 10.55
CA ILE A 409 -19.56 9.90 11.95
C ILE A 409 -20.92 9.68 12.64
N GLN A 410 -22.02 9.87 11.94
CA GLN A 410 -23.36 9.59 12.46
C GLN A 410 -23.60 8.10 12.74
N HIS A 411 -22.97 7.22 11.97
CA HIS A 411 -23.11 5.76 12.11
C HIS A 411 -22.10 5.11 13.06
N LEU A 412 -21.10 5.87 13.56
CA LEU A 412 -20.21 5.40 14.62
C LEU A 412 -21.03 5.16 15.91
#